data_856507def190685e5c4f72a0c5adf4a2
#
_entry.id   856507def190685e5c4f72a0c5adf4a2
#
_cell.length_a   1.000
_cell.length_b   1.000
_cell.length_c   1.000
_cell.angle_alpha   90.00
_cell.angle_beta   90.00
_cell.angle_gamma   90.00
#
_symmetry.space_group_name_H-M   'P 1'
#
loop_
_entity.id
_entity.type
_entity.pdbx_description
1 polymer ?
#
loop_
_entity_poly.entity_id
_entity_poly.type
_entity_poly.pdbx_seq_one_letter_code
_entity_poly.pdbx_strand_id
1 'polypeptide(L)'
;LHRGAVWATATAALSYGGREYRAARRCRTAELTDPLSTDRALQRILKLAFYDAGTAARGGEPPWGALTGVRPVKIPTKAMLAGASPAQAERLLRDTYRVTEGRRRLAMDCAGASLAALRSLAPGEVSLYVGIPFCPTRCAYCSFVSADVGRALKLIDPFLDALCRELAATGAMLADAGLRV
;
A
#
# COMPACT_ATOMS: atom_id res chain seq x y z
N LEU A 1 21.13 -6.08 11.67
CA LEU A 1 21.27 -4.73 11.13
C LEU A 1 22.53 -4.09 11.71
N HIS A 2 23.43 -3.63 10.85
CA HIS A 2 24.66 -2.93 11.25
C HIS A 2 24.67 -1.53 10.61
N ARG A 3 25.01 -0.50 11.39
CA ARG A 3 25.20 0.87 10.91
C ARG A 3 26.68 1.21 10.94
N GLY A 4 27.29 1.39 9.78
CA GLY A 4 28.64 1.91 9.63
C GLY A 4 28.65 3.38 9.21
N ALA A 5 29.83 3.96 9.08
CA ALA A 5 30.00 5.38 8.70
C ALA A 5 29.42 5.69 7.30
N VAL A 6 29.55 4.77 6.33
CA VAL A 6 29.13 4.97 4.94
C VAL A 6 27.85 4.19 4.59
N TRP A 7 27.69 3.01 5.17
CA TRP A 7 26.61 2.09 4.83
C TRP A 7 25.89 1.57 6.08
N ALA A 8 24.55 1.57 6.01
CA ALA A 8 23.73 0.74 6.87
C ALA A 8 23.43 -0.57 6.14
N THR A 9 23.72 -1.70 6.75
CA THR A 9 23.58 -3.05 6.14
C THR A 9 22.64 -3.91 6.96
N ALA A 10 21.67 -4.52 6.30
CA ALA A 10 20.83 -5.57 6.84
C ALA A 10 21.25 -6.92 6.25
N THR A 11 21.46 -7.92 7.10
CA THR A 11 21.72 -9.30 6.69
C THR A 11 20.60 -10.18 7.21
N ALA A 12 20.08 -11.05 6.35
CA ALA A 12 19.15 -12.10 6.70
C ALA A 12 19.81 -13.46 6.50
N ALA A 13 19.58 -14.38 7.42
CA ALA A 13 19.94 -15.79 7.32
C ALA A 13 18.68 -16.62 7.57
N LEU A 14 18.40 -17.59 6.69
CA LEU A 14 17.25 -18.46 6.73
C LEU A 14 17.72 -19.92 6.60
N SER A 15 17.36 -20.75 7.55
CA SER A 15 17.59 -22.21 7.49
C SER A 15 16.32 -22.89 6.99
N TYR A 16 16.41 -23.61 5.87
CA TYR A 16 15.27 -24.31 5.29
C TYR A 16 15.74 -25.59 4.57
N GLY A 17 15.09 -26.71 4.82
CA GLY A 17 15.45 -27.99 4.20
C GLY A 17 16.90 -28.45 4.47
N GLY A 18 17.45 -28.16 5.65
CA GLY A 18 18.84 -28.50 6.01
C GLY A 18 19.91 -27.61 5.35
N ARG A 19 19.50 -26.56 4.64
CA ARG A 19 20.40 -25.58 3.98
C ARG A 19 20.23 -24.19 4.58
N GLU A 20 21.31 -23.42 4.54
CA GLU A 20 21.30 -22.02 4.94
C GLU A 20 21.33 -21.11 3.71
N TYR A 21 20.44 -20.13 3.71
CA TYR A 21 20.33 -19.10 2.69
C TYR A 21 20.59 -17.74 3.31
N ARG A 22 21.55 -17.01 2.76
CA ARG A 22 21.94 -15.70 3.28
C ARG A 22 21.78 -14.63 2.22
N ALA A 23 21.33 -13.45 2.63
CA ALA A 23 21.28 -12.27 1.78
C ALA A 23 21.56 -11.01 2.58
N ALA A 24 22.10 -10.00 1.91
CA ALA A 24 22.36 -8.70 2.51
C ALA A 24 21.88 -7.58 1.61
N ARG A 25 21.36 -6.50 2.23
CA ARG A 25 20.97 -5.26 1.58
C ARG A 25 21.53 -4.08 2.34
N ARG A 26 21.82 -2.99 1.62
CA ARG A 26 22.39 -1.79 2.22
C ARG A 26 21.78 -0.54 1.65
N CYS A 27 21.79 0.53 2.43
CA CYS A 27 21.53 1.89 1.99
C CYS A 27 22.66 2.81 2.47
N ARG A 28 22.82 3.97 1.87
CA ARG A 28 23.83 4.93 2.32
C ARG A 28 23.40 5.55 3.65
N THR A 29 24.32 5.69 4.59
CA THR A 29 24.07 6.33 5.88
C THR A 29 23.67 7.80 5.69
N ALA A 30 24.17 8.45 4.64
CA ALA A 30 23.78 9.81 4.27
C ALA A 30 22.30 9.97 3.83
N GLU A 31 21.59 8.87 3.53
CA GLU A 31 20.16 8.88 3.22
C GLU A 31 19.29 8.87 4.49
N LEU A 32 19.88 8.67 5.65
CA LEU A 32 19.23 8.54 6.96
C LEU A 32 19.21 9.91 7.67
N THR A 33 18.40 10.84 7.15
CA THR A 33 18.46 12.26 7.54
C THR A 33 17.59 12.61 8.75
N ASP A 34 16.43 11.98 8.88
CA ASP A 34 15.48 12.18 9.96
C ASP A 34 14.95 10.84 10.50
N PRO A 35 14.38 10.81 11.71
CA PRO A 35 13.95 9.55 12.35
C PRO A 35 12.98 8.72 11.49
N LEU A 36 12.03 9.37 10.81
CA LEU A 36 10.99 8.68 10.04
C LEU A 36 11.54 8.11 8.73
N SER A 37 12.34 8.86 7.98
CA SER A 37 13.00 8.39 6.77
C SER A 37 14.02 7.31 7.08
N THR A 38 14.75 7.46 8.17
CA THR A 38 15.68 6.46 8.70
C THR A 38 14.98 5.14 8.97
N ASP A 39 13.91 5.14 9.76
CA ASP A 39 13.17 3.91 10.07
C ASP A 39 12.66 3.23 8.80
N ARG A 40 12.05 3.99 7.89
CA ARG A 40 11.57 3.48 6.59
C ARG A 40 12.69 2.88 5.73
N ALA A 41 13.85 3.52 5.67
CA ALA A 41 14.99 3.02 4.90
C ALA A 41 15.55 1.72 5.49
N LEU A 42 15.70 1.67 6.81
CA LEU A 42 16.20 0.48 7.52
C LEU A 42 15.22 -0.69 7.43
N GLN A 43 13.93 -0.45 7.61
CA GLN A 43 12.91 -1.47 7.41
C GLN A 43 12.88 -1.98 5.96
N ARG A 44 13.08 -1.11 4.98
CA ARG A 44 13.14 -1.50 3.57
C ARG A 44 14.29 -2.45 3.30
N ILE A 45 15.53 -2.11 3.71
CA ILE A 45 16.68 -2.99 3.47
C ILE A 45 16.58 -4.31 4.24
N LEU A 46 15.99 -4.29 5.45
CA LEU A 46 15.74 -5.51 6.23
C LEU A 46 14.75 -6.44 5.52
N LYS A 47 13.61 -5.90 5.07
CA LYS A 47 12.60 -6.66 4.32
C LYS A 47 13.15 -7.21 3.01
N LEU A 48 13.96 -6.44 2.28
CA LEU A 48 14.58 -6.88 1.04
C LEU A 48 15.63 -7.96 1.27
N ALA A 49 16.44 -7.88 2.33
CA ALA A 49 17.39 -8.93 2.67
C ALA A 49 16.66 -10.25 3.01
N PHE A 50 15.59 -10.16 3.80
CA PHE A 50 14.77 -11.33 4.11
C PHE A 50 14.09 -11.91 2.87
N TYR A 51 13.55 -11.05 2.00
CA TYR A 51 12.95 -11.45 0.73
C TYR A 51 13.94 -12.23 -0.15
N ASP A 52 15.16 -11.73 -0.31
CA ASP A 52 16.18 -12.39 -1.13
C ASP A 52 16.56 -13.77 -0.58
N ALA A 53 16.76 -13.89 0.74
CA ALA A 53 17.03 -15.18 1.37
C ALA A 53 15.84 -16.15 1.22
N GLY A 54 14.61 -15.65 1.38
CA GLY A 54 13.38 -16.43 1.23
C GLY A 54 13.12 -16.89 -0.20
N THR A 55 13.35 -16.05 -1.20
CA THR A 55 13.20 -16.42 -2.61
C THR A 55 14.25 -17.42 -3.05
N ALA A 56 15.48 -17.30 -2.55
CA ALA A 56 16.53 -18.31 -2.79
C ALA A 56 16.15 -19.67 -2.17
N ALA A 57 15.58 -19.68 -0.97
CA ALA A 57 15.13 -20.90 -0.31
C ALA A 57 13.92 -21.54 -1.02
N ARG A 58 13.00 -20.72 -1.50
CA ARG A 58 11.77 -21.15 -2.17
C ARG A 58 12.00 -21.62 -3.62
N GLY A 59 13.04 -21.12 -4.28
CA GLY A 59 13.32 -21.36 -5.70
C GLY A 59 12.45 -20.56 -6.68
N GLY A 60 11.89 -19.40 -6.24
CA GLY A 60 11.10 -18.55 -7.12
C GLY A 60 10.57 -17.29 -6.45
N GLU A 61 10.33 -16.26 -7.26
CA GLU A 61 9.81 -14.98 -6.79
C GLU A 61 8.27 -15.00 -6.65
N PRO A 62 7.70 -14.45 -5.56
CA PRO A 62 6.25 -14.26 -5.46
C PRO A 62 5.77 -13.18 -6.45
N PRO A 63 4.51 -13.27 -6.95
CA PRO A 63 4.00 -12.37 -7.98
C PRO A 63 4.11 -10.86 -7.64
N TRP A 64 3.93 -10.51 -6.38
CA TRP A 64 4.05 -9.14 -5.89
C TRP A 64 5.44 -8.78 -5.39
N GLY A 65 6.42 -9.64 -5.63
CA GLY A 65 7.81 -9.40 -5.22
C GLY A 65 7.97 -9.19 -3.72
N ALA A 66 8.80 -8.24 -3.38
CA ALA A 66 9.08 -7.85 -2.00
C ALA A 66 8.04 -6.87 -1.42
N LEU A 67 6.93 -6.62 -2.12
CA LEU A 67 5.87 -5.76 -1.59
C LEU A 67 5.21 -6.41 -0.38
N THR A 68 5.23 -5.69 0.73
CA THR A 68 4.48 -6.02 1.94
C THR A 68 3.40 -4.96 2.12
N GLY A 69 2.16 -5.37 2.14
CA GLY A 69 1.04 -4.46 2.34
C GLY A 69 -0.11 -4.67 1.35
N VAL A 70 -1.21 -3.99 1.63
CA VAL A 70 -2.53 -4.29 1.08
C VAL A 70 -2.86 -3.46 -0.16
N ARG A 71 -2.06 -2.48 -0.53
CA ARG A 71 -2.42 -1.54 -1.60
C ARG A 71 -1.22 -1.23 -2.50
N PRO A 72 -0.77 -2.20 -3.33
CA PRO A 72 0.41 -2.05 -4.19
C PRO A 72 0.28 -0.89 -5.20
N VAL A 73 -0.93 -0.60 -5.66
CA VAL A 73 -1.23 0.50 -6.59
C VAL A 73 -0.87 1.88 -6.04
N LYS A 74 -0.87 2.08 -4.71
CA LYS A 74 -0.46 3.36 -4.11
C LYS A 74 0.98 3.76 -4.44
N ILE A 75 1.86 2.81 -4.70
CA ILE A 75 3.26 3.09 -5.00
C ILE A 75 3.41 3.82 -6.34
N PRO A 76 2.97 3.24 -7.48
CA PRO A 76 3.05 3.94 -8.75
C PRO A 76 2.17 5.19 -8.79
N THR A 77 0.96 5.18 -8.21
CA THR A 77 0.11 6.37 -8.15
C THR A 77 0.80 7.54 -7.44
N LYS A 78 1.39 7.29 -6.26
CA LYS A 78 2.13 8.32 -5.51
C LYS A 78 3.35 8.83 -6.27
N ALA A 79 4.09 7.94 -6.93
CA ALA A 79 5.24 8.33 -7.74
C ALA A 79 4.84 9.25 -8.89
N MET A 80 3.76 8.89 -9.63
CA MET A 80 3.26 9.69 -10.74
C MET A 80 2.63 11.02 -10.29
N LEU A 81 1.97 11.06 -9.14
CA LEU A 81 1.49 12.33 -8.54
C LEU A 81 2.67 13.24 -8.13
N ALA A 82 3.81 12.66 -7.76
CA ALA A 82 5.04 13.41 -7.46
C ALA A 82 5.85 13.78 -8.72
N GLY A 83 5.30 13.58 -9.93
CA GLY A 83 5.93 13.96 -11.20
C GLY A 83 6.75 12.87 -11.88
N ALA A 84 6.79 11.64 -11.36
CA ALA A 84 7.45 10.54 -12.07
C ALA A 84 6.67 10.16 -13.35
N SER A 85 7.39 9.86 -14.42
CA SER A 85 6.78 9.29 -15.62
C SER A 85 6.27 7.87 -15.35
N PRO A 86 5.30 7.36 -16.13
CA PRO A 86 4.83 5.97 -16.02
C PRO A 86 5.98 4.95 -16.06
N ALA A 87 6.97 5.16 -16.94
CA ALA A 87 8.13 4.30 -17.05
C ALA A 87 9.03 4.33 -15.80
N GLN A 88 9.11 5.48 -15.10
CA GLN A 88 9.84 5.59 -13.83
C GLN A 88 9.08 4.89 -12.71
N ALA A 89 7.76 5.04 -12.67
CA ALA A 89 6.91 4.35 -11.69
C ALA A 89 6.95 2.82 -11.87
N GLU A 90 6.94 2.34 -13.12
CA GLU A 90 7.09 0.91 -13.41
C GLU A 90 8.48 0.39 -13.01
N ARG A 91 9.56 1.14 -13.32
CA ARG A 91 10.91 0.77 -12.87
C ARG A 91 11.02 0.68 -11.37
N LEU A 92 10.36 1.56 -10.62
CA LEU A 92 10.29 1.49 -9.16
C LEU A 92 9.71 0.15 -8.68
N LEU A 93 8.61 -0.30 -9.29
CA LEU A 93 7.99 -1.60 -8.97
C LEU A 93 8.93 -2.76 -9.33
N ARG A 94 9.62 -2.70 -10.46
CA ARG A 94 10.51 -3.74 -10.93
C ARG A 94 11.80 -3.80 -10.10
N ASP A 95 12.51 -2.69 -10.00
CA ASP A 95 13.88 -2.68 -9.52
C ASP A 95 13.97 -2.63 -8.00
N THR A 96 13.03 -1.91 -7.36
CA THR A 96 13.01 -1.80 -5.89
C THR A 96 12.20 -2.92 -5.24
N TYR A 97 11.03 -3.22 -5.81
CA TYR A 97 10.09 -4.17 -5.20
C TYR A 97 10.05 -5.53 -5.87
N ARG A 98 10.73 -5.71 -7.01
CA ARG A 98 10.80 -6.97 -7.76
C ARG A 98 9.44 -7.59 -8.11
N VAL A 99 8.47 -6.74 -8.36
CA VAL A 99 7.14 -7.15 -8.80
C VAL A 99 7.24 -7.78 -10.18
N THR A 100 6.59 -8.93 -10.38
CA THR A 100 6.59 -9.62 -11.69
C THR A 100 5.88 -8.78 -12.76
N GLU A 101 6.18 -9.04 -14.03
CA GLU A 101 5.67 -8.24 -15.16
C GLU A 101 4.14 -8.14 -15.19
N GLY A 102 3.43 -9.27 -15.06
CA GLY A 102 1.97 -9.26 -15.08
C GLY A 102 1.35 -8.45 -13.94
N ARG A 103 1.98 -8.47 -12.74
CA ARG A 103 1.52 -7.66 -11.60
C ARG A 103 1.93 -6.20 -11.71
N ARG A 104 3.07 -5.90 -12.34
CA ARG A 104 3.42 -4.50 -12.67
C ARG A 104 2.41 -3.88 -13.63
N ARG A 105 2.09 -4.59 -14.72
CA ARG A 105 1.07 -4.13 -15.68
C ARG A 105 -0.24 -3.83 -14.98
N LEU A 106 -0.77 -4.79 -14.22
CA LEU A 106 -2.00 -4.59 -13.44
C LEU A 106 -1.92 -3.37 -12.50
N ALA A 107 -0.81 -3.21 -11.77
CA ALA A 107 -0.63 -2.07 -10.86
C ALA A 107 -0.58 -0.73 -11.60
N MET A 108 0.06 -0.70 -12.77
CA MET A 108 0.15 0.51 -13.61
C MET A 108 -1.20 0.86 -14.25
N ASP A 109 -1.96 -0.13 -14.73
CA ASP A 109 -3.30 0.07 -15.30
C ASP A 109 -4.25 0.64 -14.24
N CYS A 110 -4.26 0.04 -13.03
CA CYS A 110 -5.06 0.56 -11.91
C CYS A 110 -4.62 1.96 -11.46
N ALA A 111 -3.32 2.25 -11.46
CA ALA A 111 -2.82 3.57 -11.12
C ALA A 111 -3.20 4.60 -12.18
N GLY A 112 -3.12 4.24 -13.46
CA GLY A 112 -3.56 5.07 -14.58
C GLY A 112 -5.06 5.40 -14.49
N ALA A 113 -5.90 4.41 -14.25
CA ALA A 113 -7.34 4.59 -14.06
C ALA A 113 -7.66 5.50 -12.87
N SER A 114 -6.97 5.30 -11.73
CA SER A 114 -7.14 6.16 -10.55
C SER A 114 -6.75 7.60 -10.81
N LEU A 115 -5.66 7.83 -11.55
CA LEU A 115 -5.21 9.17 -11.92
C LEU A 115 -6.12 9.82 -12.96
N ALA A 116 -6.65 9.05 -13.90
CA ALA A 116 -7.62 9.54 -14.87
C ALA A 116 -8.90 9.99 -14.15
N ALA A 117 -9.44 9.18 -13.23
CA ALA A 117 -10.59 9.54 -12.41
C ALA A 117 -10.34 10.81 -11.57
N LEU A 118 -9.15 10.93 -10.97
CA LEU A 118 -8.80 12.14 -10.21
C LEU A 118 -8.75 13.39 -11.10
N ARG A 119 -8.22 13.25 -12.32
CA ARG A 119 -8.09 14.36 -13.27
C ARG A 119 -9.42 14.74 -13.95
N SER A 120 -10.40 13.85 -13.94
CA SER A 120 -11.74 14.14 -14.49
C SER A 120 -12.59 14.99 -13.56
N LEU A 121 -12.20 15.15 -12.29
CA LEU A 121 -12.87 16.06 -11.38
C LEU A 121 -12.69 17.51 -11.84
N ALA A 122 -13.81 18.21 -12.03
CA ALA A 122 -13.79 19.64 -12.33
C ALA A 122 -13.46 20.44 -11.05
N PRO A 123 -13.03 21.72 -11.17
CA PRO A 123 -12.87 22.60 -10.01
C PRO A 123 -14.14 22.66 -9.16
N GLY A 124 -14.01 22.43 -7.88
CA GLY A 124 -15.14 22.37 -6.95
C GLY A 124 -15.85 21.01 -6.88
N GLU A 125 -15.45 20.02 -7.66
CA GLU A 125 -15.94 18.64 -7.51
C GLU A 125 -15.13 17.85 -6.49
N VAL A 126 -15.82 17.01 -5.72
CA VAL A 126 -15.24 16.09 -4.74
C VAL A 126 -15.83 14.70 -4.90
N SER A 127 -15.07 13.70 -4.52
CA SER A 127 -15.56 12.31 -4.46
C SER A 127 -15.99 11.97 -3.04
N LEU A 128 -17.19 11.42 -2.90
CA LEU A 128 -17.72 10.93 -1.63
C LEU A 128 -17.53 9.41 -1.55
N TYR A 129 -16.91 8.94 -0.45
CA TYR A 129 -16.80 7.52 -0.14
C TYR A 129 -17.69 7.17 1.05
N VAL A 130 -18.64 6.26 0.85
CA VAL A 130 -19.51 5.74 1.89
C VAL A 130 -19.07 4.32 2.26
N GLY A 131 -18.60 4.14 3.50
CA GLY A 131 -18.18 2.84 4.02
C GLY A 131 -19.30 2.17 4.81
N ILE A 132 -19.67 0.93 4.45
CA ILE A 132 -20.65 0.12 5.19
C ILE A 132 -19.89 -0.98 5.93
N PRO A 133 -19.81 -0.96 7.29
CA PRO A 133 -18.97 -1.87 8.06
C PRO A 133 -19.68 -3.19 8.42
N PHE A 134 -20.67 -3.62 7.68
CA PHE A 134 -21.40 -4.87 7.91
C PHE A 134 -21.13 -5.88 6.81
N CYS A 135 -20.71 -7.09 7.19
CA CYS A 135 -20.45 -8.17 6.23
C CYS A 135 -21.17 -9.45 6.66
N PRO A 136 -21.79 -10.20 5.74
CA PRO A 136 -22.41 -11.49 6.05
C PRO A 136 -21.38 -12.56 6.43
N THR A 137 -20.15 -12.43 5.91
CA THR A 137 -19.03 -13.32 6.20
C THR A 137 -17.74 -12.51 6.31
N ARG A 138 -16.76 -13.01 7.06
CA ARG A 138 -15.45 -12.39 7.15
C ARG A 138 -14.46 -13.13 6.26
N CYS A 139 -13.96 -12.47 5.21
CA CYS A 139 -12.90 -13.02 4.38
C CYS A 139 -11.61 -13.20 5.19
N ALA A 140 -10.87 -14.30 4.95
CA ALA A 140 -9.63 -14.61 5.67
C ALA A 140 -8.54 -13.53 5.53
N TYR A 141 -8.59 -12.73 4.46
CA TYR A 141 -7.67 -11.64 4.16
C TYR A 141 -8.21 -10.25 4.53
N CYS A 142 -9.38 -10.15 5.18
CA CYS A 142 -10.03 -8.86 5.43
C CYS A 142 -9.30 -8.08 6.52
N SER A 143 -8.85 -6.86 6.18
CA SER A 143 -8.25 -5.89 7.08
C SER A 143 -9.19 -4.75 7.46
N PHE A 144 -10.42 -4.72 6.94
CA PHE A 144 -11.40 -3.71 7.30
C PHE A 144 -11.99 -3.96 8.69
N VAL A 145 -12.29 -2.87 9.38
CA VAL A 145 -13.16 -2.94 10.56
C VAL A 145 -14.56 -3.28 10.06
N SER A 146 -15.02 -4.48 10.37
CA SER A 146 -16.33 -4.97 9.94
C SER A 146 -17.00 -5.76 11.06
N ALA A 147 -18.31 -5.57 11.19
CA ALA A 147 -19.17 -6.33 12.07
C ALA A 147 -19.84 -7.48 11.30
N ASP A 148 -19.92 -8.65 11.93
CA ASP A 148 -20.70 -9.78 11.43
C ASP A 148 -22.19 -9.44 11.50
N VAL A 149 -22.87 -9.48 10.36
CA VAL A 149 -24.31 -9.19 10.26
C VAL A 149 -25.13 -10.09 11.20
N GLY A 150 -24.77 -11.38 11.34
CA GLY A 150 -25.46 -12.31 12.22
C GLY A 150 -25.45 -11.90 13.70
N ARG A 151 -24.41 -11.18 14.13
CA ARG A 151 -24.25 -10.69 15.51
C ARG A 151 -24.67 -9.23 15.69
N ALA A 152 -24.59 -8.45 14.61
CA ALA A 152 -24.78 -7.01 14.65
C ALA A 152 -26.05 -6.52 13.94
N LEU A 153 -27.01 -7.43 13.66
CA LEU A 153 -28.23 -7.12 12.91
C LEU A 153 -28.99 -5.92 13.50
N LYS A 154 -29.13 -5.87 14.85
CA LYS A 154 -29.82 -4.75 15.54
C LYS A 154 -29.10 -3.39 15.41
N LEU A 155 -27.85 -3.34 14.91
CA LEU A 155 -27.10 -2.11 14.71
C LEU A 155 -27.27 -1.56 13.29
N ILE A 156 -27.87 -2.30 12.36
CA ILE A 156 -28.02 -1.88 10.97
C ILE A 156 -28.93 -0.65 10.87
N ASP A 157 -30.14 -0.71 11.45
CA ASP A 157 -31.07 0.42 11.38
C ASP A 157 -30.51 1.69 12.06
N PRO A 158 -29.98 1.64 13.32
CA PRO A 158 -29.33 2.80 13.92
C PRO A 158 -28.14 3.33 13.13
N PHE A 159 -27.38 2.44 12.48
CA PHE A 159 -26.28 2.85 11.59
C PHE A 159 -26.79 3.58 10.36
N LEU A 160 -27.83 3.07 9.69
CA LEU A 160 -28.43 3.71 8.51
C LEU A 160 -29.01 5.10 8.87
N ASP A 161 -29.68 5.21 10.01
CA ASP A 161 -30.19 6.50 10.49
C ASP A 161 -29.05 7.50 10.74
N ALA A 162 -27.95 7.03 11.36
CA ALA A 162 -26.77 7.86 11.58
C ALA A 162 -26.10 8.27 10.27
N LEU A 163 -25.94 7.32 9.33
CA LEU A 163 -25.36 7.56 8.01
C LEU A 163 -26.19 8.57 7.21
N CYS A 164 -27.52 8.45 7.22
CA CYS A 164 -28.39 9.41 6.53
C CYS A 164 -28.25 10.82 7.11
N ARG A 165 -28.16 10.97 8.45
CA ARG A 165 -27.91 12.26 9.08
C ARG A 165 -26.54 12.83 8.72
N GLU A 166 -25.50 11.98 8.69
CA GLU A 166 -24.14 12.37 8.31
C GLU A 166 -24.08 12.82 6.84
N LEU A 167 -24.75 12.09 5.94
CA LEU A 167 -24.84 12.46 4.51
C LEU A 167 -25.56 13.79 4.33
N ALA A 168 -26.67 14.03 5.04
CA ALA A 168 -27.39 15.30 4.98
C ALA A 168 -26.50 16.48 5.47
N ALA A 169 -25.81 16.28 6.59
CA ALA A 169 -24.89 17.30 7.13
C ALA A 169 -23.70 17.53 6.17
N THR A 170 -23.16 16.47 5.59
CA THR A 170 -22.08 16.58 4.58
C THR A 170 -22.56 17.34 3.36
N GLY A 171 -23.78 17.09 2.88
CA GLY A 171 -24.36 17.82 1.76
C GLY A 171 -24.48 19.32 2.04
N ALA A 172 -24.95 19.71 3.23
CA ALA A 172 -25.01 21.10 3.65
C ALA A 172 -23.60 21.74 3.70
N MET A 173 -22.63 21.07 4.31
CA MET A 173 -21.24 21.56 4.38
C MET A 173 -20.61 21.72 2.99
N LEU A 174 -20.87 20.82 2.07
CA LEU A 174 -20.37 20.91 0.69
C LEU A 174 -21.01 22.10 -0.04
N ALA A 175 -22.32 22.33 0.13
CA ALA A 175 -23.02 23.48 -0.44
C ALA A 175 -22.44 24.80 0.09
N ASP A 176 -22.26 24.91 1.41
CA ASP A 176 -21.67 26.10 2.06
C ASP A 176 -20.23 26.37 1.59
N ALA A 177 -19.47 25.32 1.29
CA ALA A 177 -18.11 25.40 0.75
C ALA A 177 -18.06 25.63 -0.77
N GLY A 178 -19.22 25.69 -1.47
CA GLY A 178 -19.26 25.79 -2.92
C GLY A 178 -18.75 24.53 -3.65
N LEU A 179 -18.79 23.38 -2.97
CA LEU A 179 -18.34 22.09 -3.49
C LEU A 179 -19.55 21.22 -3.92
N ARG A 180 -19.31 20.30 -4.85
CA ARG A 180 -20.32 19.33 -5.34
C ARG A 180 -19.71 17.92 -5.48
N VAL A 181 -20.56 16.92 -5.41
CA VAL A 181 -20.22 15.50 -5.66
C VAL A 181 -20.48 15.16 -7.12
#